data_e692ae7c49b7b4f7ad5b38eed98fc7ff
#
_entry.id   e692ae7c49b7b4f7ad5b38eed98fc7ff
#
_cell.length_a   1.000
_cell.length_b   1.000
_cell.length_c   1.000
_cell.angle_alpha   90.00
_cell.angle_beta   90.00
_cell.angle_gamma   90.00
#
_symmetry.space_group_name_H-M   'P 1'
#
loop_
_entity.id
_entity.type
_entity.pdbx_description
1 polymer ?
#
loop_
_entity_poly.entity_id
_entity_poly.type
_entity_poly.pdbx_seq_one_letter_code
_entity_poly.pdbx_strand_id
1 'polypeptide(L)'
;MRRGIVLLGLALALPAEAQPAHHPKYDYPTAARADYVIGCLASNSFKRELLDKCACGIDTIADLMSYDDYEKADTILRMQQGGLGERGAMFRDTPIAKEETEKLRRAQAEVNLRCK
;
A
#
# COMPACT_ATOMS: atom_id res chain seq x y z
N MET A 1 -11.07 -49.98 46.29
CA MET A 1 -10.20 -48.81 46.22
C MET A 1 -9.73 -48.61 44.80
N ARG A 2 -10.40 -47.72 44.07
CA ARG A 2 -10.02 -47.39 42.67
C ARG A 2 -9.15 -46.12 42.69
N ARG A 3 -7.86 -46.26 42.40
CA ARG A 3 -6.93 -45.13 42.21
C ARG A 3 -7.16 -44.54 40.82
N GLY A 4 -7.83 -43.39 40.76
CA GLY A 4 -7.94 -42.60 39.53
C GLY A 4 -6.61 -41.89 39.21
N ILE A 5 -6.02 -42.23 38.07
CA ILE A 5 -4.86 -41.53 37.52
C ILE A 5 -5.37 -40.31 36.81
N VAL A 6 -5.14 -39.13 37.36
CA VAL A 6 -5.39 -37.84 36.68
C VAL A 6 -4.19 -37.57 35.77
N LEU A 7 -4.38 -37.75 34.44
CA LEU A 7 -3.41 -37.34 33.46
C LEU A 7 -3.53 -35.84 33.27
N LEU A 8 -2.58 -35.09 33.84
CA LEU A 8 -2.44 -33.65 33.61
C LEU A 8 -1.86 -33.43 32.20
N GLY A 9 -2.71 -33.10 31.25
CA GLY A 9 -2.29 -32.74 29.89
C GLY A 9 -1.54 -31.43 29.90
N LEU A 10 -0.23 -31.47 29.71
CA LEU A 10 0.62 -30.30 29.54
C LEU A 10 0.40 -29.76 28.11
N ALA A 11 -0.41 -28.71 27.95
CA ALA A 11 -0.58 -28.01 26.70
C ALA A 11 0.70 -27.21 26.40
N LEU A 12 1.50 -27.71 25.45
CA LEU A 12 2.64 -26.99 24.88
C LEU A 12 2.09 -25.83 24.06
N ALA A 13 2.07 -24.63 24.63
CA ALA A 13 1.84 -23.41 23.88
C ALA A 13 3.07 -23.16 23.00
N LEU A 14 2.92 -23.40 21.68
CA LEU A 14 3.94 -23.02 20.69
C LEU A 14 4.00 -21.49 20.65
N PRO A 15 5.20 -20.88 20.73
CA PRO A 15 5.31 -19.44 20.52
C PRO A 15 4.85 -19.11 19.10
N ALA A 16 3.92 -18.16 18.97
CA ALA A 16 3.56 -17.60 17.69
C ALA A 16 4.80 -16.83 17.17
N GLU A 17 5.50 -17.39 16.21
CA GLU A 17 6.59 -16.67 15.53
C GLU A 17 5.98 -15.47 14.82
N ALA A 18 6.32 -14.27 15.33
CA ALA A 18 5.98 -13.02 14.64
C ALA A 18 6.70 -13.04 13.28
N GLN A 19 5.91 -13.03 12.19
CA GLN A 19 6.48 -12.90 10.85
C GLN A 19 7.25 -11.58 10.78
N PRO A 20 8.49 -11.58 10.22
CA PRO A 20 9.24 -10.36 10.07
C PRO A 20 8.41 -9.36 9.26
N ALA A 21 8.22 -8.15 9.81
CA ALA A 21 7.53 -7.08 9.13
C ALA A 21 8.25 -6.78 7.81
N HIS A 22 7.52 -6.76 6.69
CA HIS A 22 8.08 -6.38 5.41
C HIS A 22 8.53 -4.91 5.47
N HIS A 23 9.82 -4.66 5.25
CA HIS A 23 10.36 -3.31 5.12
C HIS A 23 10.57 -3.00 3.64
N PRO A 24 9.80 -2.05 3.07
CA PRO A 24 9.97 -1.65 1.68
C PRO A 24 11.39 -1.13 1.40
N LYS A 25 11.83 -1.26 0.14
CA LYS A 25 13.15 -0.82 -0.31
C LYS A 25 13.38 0.68 -0.08
N TYR A 26 12.36 1.49 -0.32
CA TYR A 26 12.43 2.95 -0.15
C TYR A 26 11.62 3.39 1.05
N ASP A 27 12.17 4.35 1.79
CA ASP A 27 11.49 4.91 2.94
C ASP A 27 10.56 6.05 2.50
N TYR A 28 9.27 5.93 2.88
CA TYR A 28 8.26 6.93 2.63
C TYR A 28 7.84 7.57 3.95
N PRO A 29 7.58 8.89 3.98
CA PRO A 29 7.02 9.53 5.17
C PRO A 29 5.71 8.85 5.61
N THR A 30 5.52 8.72 6.91
CA THR A 30 4.30 8.12 7.48
C THR A 30 3.03 8.81 6.97
N ALA A 31 3.06 10.15 6.83
CA ALA A 31 1.94 10.91 6.30
C ALA A 31 1.58 10.51 4.87
N ALA A 32 2.58 10.29 4.00
CA ALA A 32 2.34 9.83 2.62
C ALA A 32 1.75 8.42 2.58
N ARG A 33 2.22 7.52 3.43
CA ARG A 33 1.65 6.17 3.57
C ARG A 33 0.20 6.21 4.04
N ALA A 34 -0.08 7.01 5.06
CA ALA A 34 -1.43 7.18 5.59
C ALA A 34 -2.39 7.78 4.55
N ASP A 35 -1.94 8.80 3.81
CA ASP A 35 -2.74 9.43 2.76
C ASP A 35 -3.11 8.45 1.65
N TYR A 36 -2.17 7.63 1.19
CA TYR A 36 -2.45 6.56 0.22
C TYR A 36 -3.48 5.56 0.74
N VAL A 37 -3.32 5.09 1.98
CA VAL A 37 -4.24 4.10 2.59
C VAL A 37 -5.65 4.70 2.73
N ILE A 38 -5.76 5.96 3.17
CA ILE A 38 -7.03 6.67 3.26
C ILE A 38 -7.69 6.79 1.89
N GLY A 39 -6.95 7.21 0.86
CA GLY A 39 -7.45 7.30 -0.51
C GLY A 39 -7.92 5.94 -1.07
N CYS A 40 -7.15 4.89 -0.80
CA CYS A 40 -7.51 3.53 -1.18
C CYS A 40 -8.81 3.06 -0.50
N LEU A 41 -8.95 3.28 0.79
CA LEU A 41 -10.17 2.95 1.53
C LEU A 41 -11.36 3.79 1.07
N ALA A 42 -11.16 5.09 0.83
CA ALA A 42 -12.21 5.98 0.34
C ALA A 42 -12.76 5.51 -1.01
N SER A 43 -11.90 5.07 -1.92
CA SER A 43 -12.28 4.52 -3.22
C SER A 43 -13.03 3.18 -3.12
N ASN A 44 -13.03 2.55 -1.94
CA ASN A 44 -13.67 1.27 -1.66
C ASN A 44 -14.69 1.35 -0.52
N SER A 45 -15.37 2.50 -0.37
CA SER A 45 -16.42 2.72 0.62
C SER A 45 -15.98 2.49 2.07
N PHE A 46 -14.72 2.79 2.37
CA PHE A 46 -14.11 2.62 3.70
C PHE A 46 -14.29 1.23 4.32
N LYS A 47 -14.27 0.18 3.50
CA LYS A 47 -14.33 -1.19 3.97
C LYS A 47 -13.07 -1.55 4.75
N ARG A 48 -13.22 -1.74 6.07
CA ARG A 48 -12.10 -2.00 6.98
C ARG A 48 -11.32 -3.26 6.62
N GLU A 49 -11.98 -4.27 6.06
CA GLU A 49 -11.37 -5.51 5.59
C GLU A 49 -10.34 -5.31 4.47
N LEU A 50 -10.35 -4.14 3.82
CA LEU A 50 -9.38 -3.79 2.79
C LEU A 50 -8.15 -3.04 3.33
N LEU A 51 -8.07 -2.80 4.64
CA LEU A 51 -6.95 -2.06 5.24
C LEU A 51 -5.60 -2.70 4.91
N ASP A 52 -5.47 -4.01 5.10
CA ASP A 52 -4.22 -4.72 4.83
C ASP A 52 -3.87 -4.72 3.34
N LYS A 53 -4.86 -4.82 2.48
CA LYS A 53 -4.69 -4.71 1.03
C LYS A 53 -4.21 -3.31 0.62
N CYS A 54 -4.79 -2.26 1.18
CA CYS A 54 -4.38 -0.88 0.92
C CYS A 54 -2.97 -0.60 1.46
N ALA A 55 -2.63 -1.12 2.65
CA ALA A 55 -1.28 -1.04 3.21
C ALA A 55 -0.25 -1.77 2.33
N CYS A 56 -0.57 -3.00 1.89
CA CYS A 56 0.25 -3.73 0.93
C CYS A 56 0.49 -2.92 -0.35
N GLY A 57 -0.49 -2.17 -0.80
CA GLY A 57 -0.37 -1.33 -2.00
C GLY A 57 0.75 -0.30 -1.90
N ILE A 58 0.76 0.50 -0.84
CA ILE A 58 1.81 1.52 -0.67
C ILE A 58 3.18 0.90 -0.38
N ASP A 59 3.24 -0.24 0.33
CA ASP A 59 4.49 -0.95 0.58
C ASP A 59 5.07 -1.51 -0.73
N THR A 60 4.22 -2.03 -1.61
CA THR A 60 4.64 -2.49 -2.95
C THR A 60 5.17 -1.35 -3.80
N ILE A 61 4.50 -0.20 -3.80
CA ILE A 61 4.97 0.99 -4.52
C ILE A 61 6.33 1.44 -3.97
N ALA A 62 6.49 1.46 -2.64
CA ALA A 62 7.75 1.82 -1.99
C ALA A 62 8.90 0.81 -2.24
N ASP A 63 8.61 -0.41 -2.66
CA ASP A 63 9.62 -1.34 -3.17
C ASP A 63 10.11 -0.99 -4.58
N LEU A 64 9.27 -0.37 -5.38
CA LEU A 64 9.48 -0.22 -6.82
C LEU A 64 9.96 1.18 -7.24
N MET A 65 9.64 2.21 -6.47
CA MET A 65 10.00 3.58 -6.82
C MET A 65 10.35 4.42 -5.60
N SER A 66 11.23 5.40 -5.80
CA SER A 66 11.62 6.33 -4.73
C SER A 66 10.44 7.22 -4.30
N TYR A 67 10.51 7.77 -3.09
CA TYR A 67 9.49 8.71 -2.63
C TYR A 67 9.42 9.97 -3.52
N ASP A 68 10.55 10.49 -3.98
CA ASP A 68 10.59 11.65 -4.87
C ASP A 68 9.85 11.38 -6.20
N ASP A 69 10.03 10.21 -6.79
CA ASP A 69 9.33 9.82 -8.02
C ASP A 69 7.84 9.61 -7.77
N TYR A 70 7.50 9.01 -6.63
CA TYR A 70 6.11 8.85 -6.21
C TYR A 70 5.41 10.19 -6.02
N GLU A 71 6.02 11.12 -5.29
CA GLU A 71 5.47 12.44 -4.99
C GLU A 71 5.23 13.25 -6.27
N LYS A 72 6.17 13.23 -7.21
CA LYS A 72 6.01 13.88 -8.53
C LYS A 72 4.83 13.30 -9.30
N ALA A 73 4.77 11.98 -9.41
CA ALA A 73 3.71 11.29 -10.14
C ALA A 73 2.33 11.51 -9.50
N ASP A 74 2.24 11.39 -8.18
CA ASP A 74 1.00 11.61 -7.42
C ASP A 74 0.51 13.06 -7.56
N THR A 75 1.42 14.03 -7.46
CA THR A 75 1.11 15.45 -7.66
C THR A 75 0.55 15.71 -9.06
N ILE A 76 1.18 15.16 -10.09
CA ILE A 76 0.70 15.31 -11.48
C ILE A 76 -0.69 14.70 -11.63
N LEU A 77 -0.91 13.49 -11.10
CA LEU A 77 -2.22 12.83 -11.18
C LEU A 77 -3.31 13.62 -10.45
N ARG A 78 -3.03 14.17 -9.28
CA ARG A 78 -3.96 15.03 -8.54
C ARG A 78 -4.30 16.29 -9.31
N MET A 79 -3.33 16.93 -9.94
CA MET A 79 -3.56 18.10 -10.80
C MET A 79 -4.43 17.76 -12.02
N GLN A 80 -4.23 16.58 -12.62
CA GLN A 80 -5.04 16.10 -13.75
C GLN A 80 -6.50 15.83 -13.34
N GLN A 81 -6.75 15.40 -12.11
CA GLN A 81 -8.08 15.10 -11.57
C GLN A 81 -8.78 16.34 -11.01
N GLY A 82 -8.03 17.36 -10.64
CA GLY A 82 -8.49 18.54 -9.90
C GLY A 82 -9.34 19.55 -10.66
N GLY A 83 -9.82 19.25 -11.86
CA GLY A 83 -10.73 20.12 -12.61
C GLY A 83 -10.10 21.43 -13.10
N LEU A 84 -8.80 21.44 -13.38
CA LEU A 84 -8.06 22.62 -13.88
C LEU A 84 -8.43 23.01 -15.34
N GLY A 85 -9.47 22.42 -15.92
CA GLY A 85 -9.95 22.69 -17.26
C GLY A 85 -8.84 22.50 -18.33
N GLU A 86 -8.67 23.48 -19.21
CA GLU A 86 -7.64 23.44 -20.27
C GLU A 86 -6.21 23.40 -19.71
N ARG A 87 -5.96 23.97 -18.53
CA ARG A 87 -4.64 23.89 -17.87
C ARG A 87 -4.29 22.47 -17.46
N GLY A 88 -5.28 21.65 -17.10
CA GLY A 88 -5.08 20.24 -16.81
C GLY A 88 -4.57 19.45 -18.02
N ALA A 89 -4.99 19.81 -19.23
CA ALA A 89 -4.49 19.22 -20.48
C ALA A 89 -2.99 19.47 -20.70
N MET A 90 -2.49 20.66 -20.34
CA MET A 90 -1.07 20.98 -20.44
C MET A 90 -0.21 20.06 -19.56
N PHE A 91 -0.70 19.65 -18.38
CA PHE A 91 0.00 18.71 -17.51
C PHE A 91 -0.12 17.25 -17.98
N ARG A 92 -1.23 16.89 -18.65
CA ARG A 92 -1.43 15.53 -19.18
C ARG A 92 -0.55 15.23 -20.38
N ASP A 93 -0.32 16.22 -21.23
CA ASP A 93 0.24 16.02 -22.57
C ASP A 93 1.74 16.28 -22.68
N THR A 94 2.38 16.73 -21.58
CA THR A 94 3.83 16.93 -21.58
C THR A 94 4.54 15.56 -21.51
N PRO A 95 5.69 15.38 -22.20
CA PRO A 95 6.47 14.15 -22.13
C PRO A 95 6.88 13.79 -20.70
N ILE A 96 7.25 14.79 -19.89
CA ILE A 96 7.63 14.60 -18.48
C ILE A 96 6.46 14.06 -17.66
N ALA A 97 5.27 14.65 -17.80
CA ALA A 97 4.09 14.20 -17.09
C ALA A 97 3.73 12.75 -17.46
N LYS A 98 3.81 12.40 -18.74
CA LYS A 98 3.59 11.02 -19.20
C LYS A 98 4.60 10.04 -18.62
N GLU A 99 5.88 10.38 -18.61
CA GLU A 99 6.93 9.53 -18.07
C GLU A 99 6.77 9.30 -16.58
N GLU A 100 6.56 10.36 -15.79
CA GLU A 100 6.42 10.25 -14.33
C GLU A 100 5.16 9.47 -13.92
N THR A 101 4.03 9.74 -14.56
CA THR A 101 2.79 9.01 -14.27
C THR A 101 2.84 7.57 -14.73
N GLU A 102 3.56 7.25 -15.80
CA GLU A 102 3.74 5.86 -16.25
C GLU A 102 4.51 5.01 -15.25
N LYS A 103 5.51 5.56 -14.59
CA LYS A 103 6.23 4.87 -13.51
C LYS A 103 5.26 4.42 -12.40
N LEU A 104 4.39 5.33 -11.95
CA LEU A 104 3.40 5.02 -10.93
C LEU A 104 2.34 4.03 -11.42
N ARG A 105 1.89 4.12 -12.66
CA ARG A 105 0.95 3.17 -13.25
C ARG A 105 1.51 1.74 -13.29
N ARG A 106 2.79 1.59 -13.61
CA ARG A 106 3.49 0.30 -13.57
C ARG A 106 3.56 -0.26 -12.15
N ALA A 107 3.90 0.59 -11.17
CA ALA A 107 3.89 0.19 -9.77
C ALA A 107 2.49 -0.23 -9.30
N GLN A 108 1.43 0.48 -9.72
CA GLN A 108 0.03 0.11 -9.43
C GLN A 108 -0.36 -1.23 -10.08
N ALA A 109 0.13 -1.54 -11.27
CA ALA A 109 -0.09 -2.84 -11.89
C ALA A 109 0.50 -3.98 -11.04
N GLU A 110 1.71 -3.78 -10.49
CA GLU A 110 2.31 -4.74 -9.56
C GLU A 110 1.52 -4.87 -8.24
N VAL A 111 0.97 -3.78 -7.73
CA VAL A 111 0.06 -3.82 -6.57
C VAL A 111 -1.11 -4.78 -6.82
N ASN A 112 -1.74 -4.69 -7.99
CA ASN A 112 -2.86 -5.56 -8.35
C ASN A 112 -2.48 -7.05 -8.43
N LEU A 113 -1.23 -7.34 -8.72
CA LEU A 113 -0.71 -8.72 -8.77
C LEU A 113 -0.33 -9.25 -7.39
N ARG A 114 0.25 -8.42 -6.53
CA ARG A 114 0.83 -8.83 -5.23
C ARG A 114 -0.15 -8.74 -4.08
N CYS A 115 -1.02 -7.73 -4.08
CA CYS A 115 -1.94 -7.42 -2.99
C CYS A 115 -3.34 -7.98 -3.28
N LYS A 116 -3.62 -9.19 -2.80
CA LYS A 116 -4.89 -9.90 -3.01
C LYS A 116 -5.77 -9.91 -1.78
#